data_2ea801a96a13b6e5b848f7d19be2e5fb
#
_entry.id   2ea801a96a13b6e5b848f7d19be2e5fb
#
_cell.length_a   1.000
_cell.length_b   1.000
_cell.length_c   1.000
_cell.angle_alpha   90.00
_cell.angle_beta   90.00
_cell.angle_gamma   90.00
#
_symmetry.space_group_name_H-M   'P 1'
#
loop_
_entity.id
_entity.type
_entity.pdbx_description
1 polymer ?
#
loop_
_entity_poly.entity_id
_entity_poly.type
_entity_poly.pdbx_seq_one_letter_code
_entity_poly.pdbx_strand_id
1 'polypeptide(L)'
;MKRRNLLFPLLITAMGWGSYAKNDPGNVGNGSLVVRLDVDPTVRVVTASATKSADAATFTLEILQNETVIKKLSPIGVDPGPIELPSGVYTVRTYSQSFTAPAFDTPVYGGSAGVSIAVDNETPVSIGCKQTNAGVRVSYSEAFRANHSTRSTTIRQIQGALTFTDDDVSGGRIGYFPADRATIVVTADGVEYEQELTLDAQTVYNVSVDDAPQSVSGNLKLDITVSTDVSEQDVAVVFPSGVVDYTETMGGVPVSVEQNVSGYAKWSYLKASYAGSGAFVSSAAPSDYNGASGGNYLLFKTSGAYFTVSGLNTSMAANDLVLSFGCCSFSQAYDVNNLTVSVSQDEGANFTQLPIASDARPANKKWAQVSVTEGIPKTKNLVIRFDCLGTNYGIDDIRLKTL
;
A
#
# COMPACT_ATOMS: atom_id res chain seq x y z
N MET A 1 4.62 -22.77 21.41
CA MET A 1 5.65 -21.86 20.94
C MET A 1 5.32 -20.44 21.37
N LYS A 2 6.16 -19.83 22.20
CA LYS A 2 5.92 -18.56 22.89
C LYS A 2 6.12 -17.39 21.92
N ARG A 3 5.08 -16.56 21.72
CA ARG A 3 5.19 -15.25 21.06
C ARG A 3 6.00 -14.31 21.96
N ARG A 4 7.12 -13.80 21.46
CA ARG A 4 7.90 -12.76 22.11
C ARG A 4 7.37 -11.41 21.60
N ASN A 5 6.67 -10.70 22.48
CA ASN A 5 6.38 -9.27 22.30
C ASN A 5 7.71 -8.52 22.52
N LEU A 6 8.23 -7.87 21.47
CA LEU A 6 9.28 -6.87 21.62
C LEU A 6 8.60 -5.53 21.93
N LEU A 7 8.63 -5.18 23.22
CA LEU A 7 8.42 -3.81 23.67
C LEU A 7 9.75 -3.07 23.47
N PHE A 8 9.76 -2.07 22.60
CA PHE A 8 10.84 -1.07 22.54
C PHE A 8 10.64 -0.10 23.71
N PRO A 9 11.62 0.11 24.58
CA PRO A 9 11.54 1.14 25.59
C PRO A 9 11.85 2.48 24.96
N LEU A 10 10.90 3.41 25.07
CA LEU A 10 11.10 4.83 24.85
C LEU A 10 12.09 5.35 25.91
N LEU A 11 13.33 5.63 25.51
CA LEU A 11 14.35 6.17 26.39
C LEU A 11 14.11 7.67 26.55
N ILE A 12 13.36 8.03 27.60
CA ILE A 12 13.25 9.44 28.03
C ILE A 12 14.45 9.71 28.94
N THR A 13 15.49 10.35 28.39
CA THR A 13 16.56 10.95 29.21
C THR A 13 16.10 12.33 29.70
N ALA A 14 15.41 12.35 30.82
CA ALA A 14 15.20 13.54 31.59
C ALA A 14 16.37 13.67 32.61
N MET A 15 17.44 14.38 32.26
CA MET A 15 18.38 14.90 33.26
C MET A 15 17.95 16.30 33.61
N GLY A 16 17.16 16.44 34.66
CA GLY A 16 16.88 17.69 35.33
C GLY A 16 16.88 17.42 36.84
N TRP A 17 17.99 17.72 37.50
CA TRP A 17 18.01 17.79 38.94
C TRP A 17 17.28 19.06 39.35
N GLY A 18 15.96 18.99 39.47
CA GLY A 18 15.14 20.01 40.13
C GLY A 18 15.06 19.66 41.61
N SER A 19 15.53 20.52 42.45
CA SER A 19 15.30 20.47 43.92
C SER A 19 13.80 20.33 44.19
N TYR A 20 13.41 19.24 44.83
CA TYR A 20 12.06 19.09 45.36
C TYR A 20 11.78 20.15 46.41
N ALA A 21 11.08 21.21 46.04
CA ALA A 21 10.41 22.07 47.02
C ALA A 21 9.25 21.25 47.61
N LYS A 22 9.25 21.07 48.92
CA LYS A 22 8.21 20.41 49.69
C LYS A 22 6.92 21.20 49.50
N ASN A 23 5.99 20.72 48.71
CA ASN A 23 4.68 21.30 48.55
C ASN A 23 3.94 21.22 49.90
N ASP A 24 3.73 22.34 50.52
CA ASP A 24 2.86 22.50 51.67
C ASP A 24 1.40 22.48 51.14
N PRO A 25 0.54 21.51 51.51
CA PRO A 25 -0.79 21.37 50.93
C PRO A 25 -1.79 22.49 51.30
N GLY A 26 -1.36 23.53 51.94
CA GLY A 26 -2.22 24.64 52.39
C GLY A 26 -2.07 25.96 51.65
N ASN A 27 -1.06 26.16 50.80
CA ASN A 27 -0.83 27.45 50.14
C ASN A 27 -1.10 27.37 48.63
N VAL A 28 -2.33 27.60 48.23
CA VAL A 28 -2.74 27.74 46.82
C VAL A 28 -2.50 29.21 46.42
N GLY A 29 -1.26 29.54 46.11
CA GLY A 29 -0.88 30.84 45.52
C GLY A 29 -0.73 30.73 44.02
N ASN A 30 -0.66 31.89 43.35
CA ASN A 30 -0.38 31.97 41.91
C ASN A 30 1.11 32.10 41.66
N GLY A 31 1.58 31.57 40.55
CA GLY A 31 2.86 31.88 39.95
C GLY A 31 2.66 32.34 38.51
N SER A 32 3.72 32.71 37.82
CA SER A 32 3.64 33.15 36.43
C SER A 32 4.45 32.25 35.48
N LEU A 33 3.92 32.08 34.28
CA LEU A 33 4.53 31.35 33.20
C LEU A 33 4.98 32.32 32.11
N VAL A 34 6.25 32.29 31.71
CA VAL A 34 6.79 33.01 30.57
C VAL A 34 7.08 32.03 29.43
N VAL A 35 6.39 32.16 28.31
CA VAL A 35 6.50 31.25 27.18
C VAL A 35 7.38 31.83 26.08
N ARG A 36 8.36 31.07 25.64
CA ARG A 36 9.16 31.36 24.43
C ARG A 36 8.93 30.25 23.43
N LEU A 37 8.59 30.61 22.18
CA LEU A 37 8.48 29.68 21.06
C LEU A 37 9.77 29.73 20.26
N ASP A 38 10.39 28.58 20.10
CA ASP A 38 11.52 28.35 19.20
C ASP A 38 10.97 27.60 18.00
N VAL A 39 10.69 28.33 16.93
CA VAL A 39 10.24 27.76 15.67
C VAL A 39 11.49 27.49 14.85
N ASP A 40 11.76 26.22 14.52
CA ASP A 40 12.90 25.85 13.71
C ASP A 40 12.83 26.55 12.34
N PRO A 41 13.74 27.53 12.04
CA PRO A 41 13.69 28.29 10.80
C PRO A 41 14.12 27.49 9.57
N THR A 42 14.58 26.26 9.75
CA THR A 42 15.12 25.41 8.66
C THR A 42 14.03 24.68 7.89
N VAL A 43 12.79 24.67 8.36
CA VAL A 43 11.66 24.13 7.59
C VAL A 43 11.31 25.11 6.47
N ARG A 44 12.09 25.02 5.38
CA ARG A 44 11.82 25.75 4.14
C ARG A 44 10.76 25.01 3.34
N VAL A 45 9.54 25.55 3.33
CA VAL A 45 8.58 25.22 2.28
C VAL A 45 9.16 25.78 0.98
N VAL A 46 9.79 24.93 0.17
CA VAL A 46 10.19 25.29 -1.19
C VAL A 46 8.94 25.25 -2.06
N THR A 47 8.13 26.30 -1.97
CA THR A 47 7.20 26.62 -3.05
C THR A 47 7.97 27.44 -4.08
N ALA A 48 7.69 27.25 -5.36
CA ALA A 48 8.36 27.95 -6.46
C ALA A 48 8.26 29.49 -6.39
N SER A 49 7.67 30.08 -5.37
CA SER A 49 7.44 31.52 -5.27
C SER A 49 7.61 32.20 -3.92
N ALA A 50 7.78 31.54 -2.78
CA ALA A 50 8.10 32.24 -1.53
C ALA A 50 8.50 31.27 -0.40
N THR A 51 9.64 31.53 0.22
CA THR A 51 10.03 30.96 1.51
C THR A 51 9.22 31.66 2.60
N LYS A 52 8.16 31.05 3.08
CA LYS A 52 7.39 31.60 4.20
C LYS A 52 7.78 30.85 5.47
N SER A 53 8.59 31.48 6.34
CA SER A 53 8.79 30.99 7.70
C SER A 53 7.48 31.13 8.49
N ALA A 54 7.17 30.14 9.34
CA ALA A 54 6.03 30.26 10.23
C ALA A 54 6.29 31.38 11.26
N ASP A 55 5.37 32.32 11.35
CA ASP A 55 5.47 33.41 12.36
C ASP A 55 4.90 32.89 13.68
N ALA A 56 5.76 32.74 14.68
CA ALA A 56 5.40 32.28 16.02
C ALA A 56 4.27 33.11 16.67
N ALA A 57 4.19 34.40 16.33
CA ALA A 57 3.14 35.27 16.85
C ALA A 57 1.73 34.86 16.43
N THR A 58 1.58 34.11 15.32
CA THR A 58 0.28 33.64 14.81
C THR A 58 -0.18 32.32 15.45
N PHE A 59 0.68 31.65 16.21
CA PHE A 59 0.38 30.34 16.79
C PHE A 59 -0.72 30.44 17.87
N THR A 60 -1.37 29.32 18.06
CA THR A 60 -2.26 29.09 19.21
C THR A 60 -1.47 28.45 20.33
N LEU A 61 -1.61 28.97 21.54
CA LEU A 61 -1.08 28.39 22.76
C LEU A 61 -2.24 27.85 23.60
N GLU A 62 -2.10 26.66 24.11
CA GLU A 62 -3.03 26.03 25.06
C GLU A 62 -2.26 25.55 26.30
N ILE A 63 -2.79 25.89 27.47
CA ILE A 63 -2.30 25.42 28.77
C ILE A 63 -3.30 24.39 29.28
N LEU A 64 -2.79 23.20 29.55
CA LEU A 64 -3.61 22.07 29.99
C LEU A 64 -3.22 21.65 31.41
N GLN A 65 -4.22 21.28 32.19
CA GLN A 65 -4.05 20.60 33.46
C GLN A 65 -4.87 19.28 33.38
N ASN A 66 -4.23 18.15 33.63
CA ASN A 66 -4.87 16.82 33.46
C ASN A 66 -5.58 16.66 32.10
N GLU A 67 -4.89 17.02 31.01
CA GLU A 67 -5.38 16.99 29.62
C GLU A 67 -6.55 17.93 29.30
N THR A 68 -7.04 18.70 30.29
CA THR A 68 -8.09 19.68 30.07
C THR A 68 -7.48 21.05 29.79
N VAL A 69 -7.90 21.72 28.70
CA VAL A 69 -7.46 23.06 28.36
C VAL A 69 -8.09 24.04 29.37
N ILE A 70 -7.23 24.68 30.17
CA ILE A 70 -7.65 25.67 31.16
C ILE A 70 -7.44 27.11 30.69
N LYS A 71 -6.53 27.31 29.74
CA LYS A 71 -6.29 28.62 29.12
C LYS A 71 -5.87 28.46 27.67
N LYS A 72 -6.36 29.36 26.81
CA LYS A 72 -6.04 29.39 25.38
C LYS A 72 -5.78 30.82 24.93
N LEU A 73 -4.68 31.02 24.19
CA LEU A 73 -4.33 32.25 23.49
C LEU A 73 -4.28 31.96 21.99
N SER A 74 -5.03 32.69 21.18
CA SER A 74 -5.08 32.50 19.74
C SER A 74 -5.42 33.81 19.04
N PRO A 75 -4.48 34.43 18.34
CA PRO A 75 -3.04 34.12 18.29
C PRO A 75 -2.31 34.42 19.64
N ILE A 76 -1.14 33.82 19.81
CA ILE A 76 -0.33 34.05 21.01
C ILE A 76 0.18 35.48 21.07
N GLY A 77 0.45 36.12 19.94
CA GLY A 77 1.03 37.47 19.84
C GLY A 77 2.56 37.45 19.90
N VAL A 78 3.15 38.64 19.73
CA VAL A 78 4.62 38.80 19.72
C VAL A 78 5.21 38.62 21.12
N ASP A 79 4.48 39.11 22.13
CA ASP A 79 4.85 39.01 23.55
C ASP A 79 3.56 38.87 24.39
N PRO A 80 3.20 37.65 24.78
CA PRO A 80 2.00 37.41 25.60
C PRO A 80 2.16 37.93 27.05
N GLY A 81 3.36 38.30 27.46
CA GLY A 81 3.67 38.63 28.84
C GLY A 81 3.58 37.41 29.79
N PRO A 82 3.82 37.62 31.08
CA PRO A 82 3.66 36.60 32.10
C PRO A 82 2.19 36.14 32.20
N ILE A 83 1.98 34.81 32.18
CA ILE A 83 0.66 34.20 32.30
C ILE A 83 0.48 33.70 33.73
N GLU A 84 -0.39 34.32 34.50
CA GLU A 84 -0.68 33.86 35.85
C GLU A 84 -1.48 32.54 35.89
N LEU A 85 -0.98 31.63 36.71
CA LEU A 85 -1.57 30.29 36.91
C LEU A 85 -1.45 29.90 38.39
N PRO A 86 -2.41 29.17 38.96
CA PRO A 86 -2.26 28.51 40.24
C PRO A 86 -1.01 27.65 40.32
N SER A 87 -0.43 27.45 41.46
CA SER A 87 0.67 26.50 41.61
C SER A 87 0.24 25.09 41.23
N GLY A 88 1.05 24.38 40.43
CA GLY A 88 0.69 23.07 39.93
C GLY A 88 1.53 22.63 38.74
N VAL A 89 1.19 21.45 38.22
CA VAL A 89 1.82 20.87 37.02
C VAL A 89 0.91 21.06 35.81
N TYR A 90 1.48 21.53 34.72
CA TYR A 90 0.78 21.86 33.48
C TYR A 90 1.50 21.28 32.26
N THR A 91 0.75 21.06 31.19
CA THR A 91 1.28 20.88 29.84
C THR A 91 0.97 22.13 29.03
N VAL A 92 2.00 22.71 28.43
CA VAL A 92 1.84 23.83 27.50
C VAL A 92 2.07 23.31 26.12
N ARG A 93 1.08 23.45 25.23
CA ARG A 93 1.19 23.08 23.85
C ARG A 93 0.91 24.25 22.91
N THR A 94 1.55 24.22 21.76
CA THR A 94 1.35 25.25 20.73
C THR A 94 1.29 24.64 19.35
N TYR A 95 0.54 25.29 18.46
CA TYR A 95 0.41 24.88 17.06
C TYR A 95 0.11 26.07 16.15
N SER A 96 0.62 26.03 14.91
CA SER A 96 0.44 27.10 13.94
C SER A 96 -0.99 27.23 13.45
N GLN A 97 -1.70 26.10 13.32
CA GLN A 97 -3.09 26.04 12.89
C GLN A 97 -3.71 24.67 13.22
N SER A 98 -5.04 24.61 13.27
CA SER A 98 -5.76 23.34 13.37
C SER A 98 -5.66 22.57 12.06
N PHE A 99 -5.43 21.25 12.15
CA PHE A 99 -5.31 20.37 11.00
C PHE A 99 -6.14 19.11 11.24
N THR A 100 -7.29 19.03 10.60
CA THR A 100 -8.27 17.95 10.79
C THR A 100 -8.49 17.11 9.53
N ALA A 101 -8.01 17.58 8.38
CA ALA A 101 -8.14 16.92 7.10
C ALA A 101 -6.94 17.26 6.20
N PRO A 102 -6.59 16.40 5.24
CA PRO A 102 -5.56 16.68 4.26
C PRO A 102 -5.82 17.96 3.48
N ALA A 103 -4.75 18.77 3.26
CA ALA A 103 -4.85 20.04 2.52
C ALA A 103 -3.56 20.34 1.77
N PHE A 104 -3.66 20.99 0.59
CA PHE A 104 -2.51 21.46 -0.15
C PHE A 104 -1.85 22.67 0.52
N ASP A 105 -0.52 22.72 0.45
CA ASP A 105 0.31 23.86 0.85
C ASP A 105 0.06 24.32 2.30
N THR A 106 -0.27 23.36 3.19
CA THR A 106 -0.70 23.60 4.56
C THR A 106 0.19 22.86 5.58
N PRO A 107 1.48 23.20 5.69
CA PRO A 107 2.34 22.63 6.74
C PRO A 107 1.85 23.10 8.12
N VAL A 108 1.88 22.21 9.09
CA VAL A 108 1.49 22.50 10.48
C VAL A 108 2.68 22.29 11.40
N TYR A 109 2.94 23.29 12.22
CA TYR A 109 4.00 23.26 13.22
C TYR A 109 3.41 23.22 14.60
N GLY A 110 4.05 22.53 15.52
CA GLY A 110 3.61 22.45 16.90
C GLY A 110 4.65 21.82 17.80
N GLY A 111 4.42 21.99 19.08
CA GLY A 111 5.26 21.42 20.14
C GLY A 111 4.54 21.46 21.46
N SER A 112 5.11 20.78 22.46
CA SER A 112 4.60 20.81 23.83
C SER A 112 5.73 20.67 24.83
N ALA A 113 5.52 21.24 26.04
CA ALA A 113 6.43 21.10 27.16
C ALA A 113 5.64 20.97 28.48
N GLY A 114 6.11 20.13 29.38
CA GLY A 114 5.64 20.05 30.74
C GLY A 114 6.28 21.14 31.59
N VAL A 115 5.52 21.76 32.49
CA VAL A 115 6.00 22.82 33.38
C VAL A 115 5.38 22.69 34.76
N SER A 116 6.16 23.03 35.80
CA SER A 116 5.69 23.09 37.20
C SER A 116 5.75 24.54 37.66
N ILE A 117 4.59 25.07 38.01
CA ILE A 117 4.44 26.46 38.52
C ILE A 117 4.48 26.44 40.02
N ALA A 118 5.39 27.24 40.60
CA ALA A 118 5.48 27.46 42.04
C ALA A 118 4.86 28.79 42.41
N VAL A 119 4.42 28.90 43.66
CA VAL A 119 3.85 30.14 44.23
C VAL A 119 4.88 31.28 44.16
N ASP A 120 4.44 32.47 43.76
CA ASP A 120 5.23 33.71 43.70
C ASP A 120 6.52 33.57 42.87
N ASN A 121 6.56 32.65 41.92
CA ASN A 121 7.71 32.41 41.06
C ASN A 121 7.38 32.58 39.59
N GLU A 122 8.29 33.16 38.82
CA GLU A 122 8.22 33.21 37.38
C GLU A 122 8.92 31.99 36.80
N THR A 123 8.20 31.19 36.00
CA THR A 123 8.70 29.95 35.42
C THR A 123 8.81 30.10 33.89
N PRO A 124 10.03 30.19 33.33
CA PRO A 124 10.22 30.23 31.88
C PRO A 124 10.01 28.84 31.28
N VAL A 125 9.33 28.77 30.14
CA VAL A 125 9.23 27.56 29.31
C VAL A 125 9.58 27.90 27.87
N SER A 126 10.43 27.07 27.26
CA SER A 126 10.72 27.12 25.82
C SER A 126 10.10 25.89 25.12
N ILE A 127 9.42 26.14 24.02
CA ILE A 127 8.75 25.08 23.24
C ILE A 127 9.33 25.09 21.83
N GLY A 128 10.08 24.02 21.48
CA GLY A 128 10.54 23.78 20.13
C GLY A 128 9.37 23.30 19.26
N CYS A 129 9.05 24.06 18.21
CA CYS A 129 7.97 23.74 17.28
C CYS A 129 8.52 23.11 16.02
N LYS A 130 8.06 21.89 15.71
CA LYS A 130 8.43 21.13 14.52
C LYS A 130 7.20 20.88 13.67
N GLN A 131 7.40 20.52 12.40
CA GLN A 131 6.30 20.11 11.55
C GLN A 131 5.64 18.85 12.12
N THR A 132 4.32 18.85 12.28
CA THR A 132 3.56 17.74 12.89
C THR A 132 2.82 16.88 11.89
N ASN A 133 2.70 17.33 10.64
CA ASN A 133 2.12 16.57 9.53
C ASN A 133 3.20 16.12 8.55
N ALA A 134 2.84 15.20 7.63
CA ALA A 134 3.66 14.74 6.52
C ALA A 134 3.33 15.51 5.25
N GLY A 135 4.32 15.72 4.39
CA GLY A 135 4.12 16.26 3.05
C GLY A 135 4.17 15.14 1.99
N VAL A 136 3.41 15.27 0.92
CA VAL A 136 3.50 14.41 -0.26
C VAL A 136 3.59 15.30 -1.50
N ARG A 137 4.56 15.01 -2.36
CA ARG A 137 4.70 15.59 -3.69
C ARG A 137 4.63 14.48 -4.71
N VAL A 138 3.87 14.67 -5.79
CA VAL A 138 3.73 13.67 -6.87
C VAL A 138 4.46 14.15 -8.11
N SER A 139 5.07 13.22 -8.83
CA SER A 139 5.68 13.41 -10.15
C SER A 139 5.32 12.26 -11.08
N TYR A 140 5.18 12.55 -12.36
CA TYR A 140 4.97 11.55 -13.41
C TYR A 140 6.18 11.55 -14.35
N SER A 141 6.67 10.36 -14.72
CA SER A 141 7.70 10.23 -15.74
C SER A 141 7.20 10.72 -17.11
N GLU A 142 8.13 11.02 -18.01
CA GLU A 142 7.79 11.38 -19.40
C GLU A 142 7.08 10.22 -20.12
N ALA A 143 7.53 8.98 -19.88
CA ALA A 143 6.92 7.79 -20.45
C ALA A 143 5.47 7.62 -19.97
N PHE A 144 5.23 7.72 -18.66
CA PHE A 144 3.89 7.64 -18.09
C PHE A 144 2.96 8.73 -18.64
N ARG A 145 3.46 9.96 -18.80
CA ARG A 145 2.70 11.06 -19.39
C ARG A 145 2.36 10.83 -20.85
N ALA A 146 3.27 10.24 -21.61
CA ALA A 146 3.07 9.97 -23.05
C ALA A 146 2.07 8.82 -23.28
N ASN A 147 2.09 7.81 -22.40
CA ASN A 147 1.27 6.61 -22.55
C ASN A 147 -0.14 6.76 -21.99
N HIS A 148 -0.36 7.68 -21.05
CA HIS A 148 -1.65 7.85 -20.36
C HIS A 148 -2.20 9.26 -20.56
N SER A 149 -3.27 9.38 -21.34
CA SER A 149 -3.88 10.67 -21.68
C SER A 149 -4.70 11.25 -20.51
N THR A 150 -5.27 10.40 -19.67
CA THR A 150 -5.98 10.79 -18.45
C THR A 150 -5.30 10.15 -17.25
N ARG A 151 -4.89 10.97 -16.28
CA ARG A 151 -4.18 10.50 -15.10
C ARG A 151 -4.43 11.38 -13.88
N SER A 152 -4.39 10.77 -12.70
CA SER A 152 -4.38 11.47 -11.41
C SER A 152 -3.78 10.55 -10.34
N THR A 153 -3.33 11.15 -9.25
CA THR A 153 -2.89 10.41 -8.07
C THR A 153 -3.65 10.92 -6.86
N THR A 154 -4.35 10.05 -6.18
CA THR A 154 -5.08 10.36 -4.95
C THR A 154 -4.37 9.72 -3.76
N ILE A 155 -4.06 10.52 -2.75
CA ILE A 155 -3.60 10.01 -1.46
C ILE A 155 -4.79 10.00 -0.51
N ARG A 156 -5.15 8.82 -0.02
CA ARG A 156 -6.35 8.56 0.78
C ARG A 156 -5.99 8.11 2.19
N GLN A 157 -6.63 8.70 3.18
CA GLN A 157 -6.56 8.34 4.60
C GLN A 157 -7.98 8.33 5.19
N ILE A 158 -8.13 7.86 6.45
CA ILE A 158 -9.41 7.90 7.17
C ILE A 158 -9.92 9.35 7.33
N GLN A 159 -8.98 10.29 7.52
CA GLN A 159 -9.28 11.72 7.73
C GLN A 159 -9.64 12.47 6.45
N GLY A 160 -9.53 11.85 5.28
CA GLY A 160 -9.84 12.44 3.98
C GLY A 160 -8.85 12.06 2.90
N ALA A 161 -9.00 12.69 1.74
CA ALA A 161 -8.16 12.45 0.58
C ALA A 161 -7.79 13.74 -0.14
N LEU A 162 -6.65 13.73 -0.85
CA LEU A 162 -6.27 14.76 -1.82
C LEU A 162 -5.97 14.10 -3.16
N THR A 163 -6.52 14.65 -4.22
CA THR A 163 -6.22 14.25 -5.59
C THR A 163 -5.28 15.26 -6.22
N PHE A 164 -4.14 14.77 -6.69
CA PHE A 164 -3.16 15.52 -7.46
C PHE A 164 -3.53 15.42 -8.93
N THR A 165 -3.89 16.54 -9.52
CA THR A 165 -4.13 16.70 -10.96
C THR A 165 -2.81 17.00 -11.68
N ASP A 166 -2.81 16.99 -13.03
CA ASP A 166 -1.64 17.39 -13.81
C ASP A 166 -1.16 18.81 -13.49
N ASP A 167 -2.06 19.73 -13.17
CA ASP A 167 -1.71 21.10 -12.78
C ASP A 167 -1.02 21.13 -11.41
N ASP A 168 -1.51 20.35 -10.43
CA ASP A 168 -0.89 20.25 -9.11
C ASP A 168 0.51 19.64 -9.20
N VAL A 169 0.67 18.58 -10.01
CA VAL A 169 1.95 17.89 -10.26
C VAL A 169 2.92 18.82 -10.97
N SER A 170 2.49 19.51 -12.02
CA SER A 170 3.33 20.45 -12.79
C SER A 170 3.72 21.67 -11.96
N GLY A 171 2.85 22.13 -11.08
CA GLY A 171 3.09 23.21 -10.14
C GLY A 171 3.99 22.79 -8.95
N GLY A 172 4.32 21.53 -8.82
CA GLY A 172 5.12 20.98 -7.71
C GLY A 172 4.46 21.14 -6.34
N ARG A 173 3.13 21.17 -6.30
CA ARG A 173 2.36 21.36 -5.06
C ARG A 173 2.62 20.22 -4.08
N ILE A 174 2.59 20.56 -2.79
CA ILE A 174 2.71 19.59 -1.70
C ILE A 174 1.35 19.45 -1.01
N GLY A 175 0.83 18.22 -1.01
CA GLY A 175 -0.29 17.85 -0.16
C GLY A 175 0.20 17.51 1.25
N TYR A 176 -0.45 18.02 2.28
CA TYR A 176 -0.12 17.71 3.66
C TYR A 176 -1.17 16.82 4.28
N PHE A 177 -0.72 15.85 5.08
CA PHE A 177 -1.52 14.77 5.63
C PHE A 177 -1.18 14.54 7.11
N PRO A 178 -2.12 14.06 7.93
CA PRO A 178 -1.80 13.50 9.24
C PRO A 178 -0.71 12.43 9.13
N ALA A 179 0.16 12.34 10.13
CA ALA A 179 1.15 11.26 10.21
C ALA A 179 0.44 9.95 10.57
N ASP A 180 0.07 9.15 9.54
CA ASP A 180 -0.70 7.91 9.67
C ASP A 180 -0.56 7.07 8.37
N ARG A 181 -1.21 5.91 8.33
CA ARG A 181 -1.32 5.10 7.12
C ARG A 181 -2.09 5.83 6.04
N ALA A 182 -1.63 5.67 4.82
CA ALA A 182 -2.24 6.23 3.62
C ALA A 182 -2.24 5.19 2.50
N THR A 183 -3.18 5.32 1.58
CA THR A 183 -3.20 4.57 0.32
C THR A 183 -2.95 5.55 -0.83
N ILE A 184 -1.92 5.29 -1.61
CA ILE A 184 -1.67 5.96 -2.89
C ILE A 184 -2.54 5.26 -3.93
N VAL A 185 -3.42 6.00 -4.60
CA VAL A 185 -4.27 5.51 -5.70
C VAL A 185 -3.86 6.25 -6.97
N VAL A 186 -3.21 5.56 -7.89
CA VAL A 186 -2.90 6.10 -9.21
C VAL A 186 -4.00 5.66 -10.17
N THR A 187 -4.65 6.64 -10.78
CA THR A 187 -5.66 6.40 -11.83
C THR A 187 -5.08 6.83 -13.18
N ALA A 188 -5.07 5.93 -14.17
CA ALA A 188 -4.63 6.21 -15.52
C ALA A 188 -5.57 5.54 -16.52
N ASP A 189 -6.12 6.32 -17.47
CA ASP A 189 -7.05 5.88 -18.50
C ASP A 189 -8.23 5.03 -17.96
N GLY A 190 -8.73 5.42 -16.77
CA GLY A 190 -9.84 4.74 -16.08
C GLY A 190 -9.45 3.50 -15.27
N VAL A 191 -8.17 3.15 -15.21
CA VAL A 191 -7.66 2.04 -14.39
C VAL A 191 -7.01 2.58 -13.13
N GLU A 192 -7.22 1.89 -12.01
CA GLU A 192 -6.67 2.27 -10.71
C GLU A 192 -5.65 1.24 -10.23
N TYR A 193 -4.54 1.77 -9.71
CA TYR A 193 -3.53 1.01 -8.98
C TYR A 193 -3.37 1.57 -7.57
N GLU A 194 -3.33 0.71 -6.57
CA GLU A 194 -3.24 1.09 -5.15
C GLU A 194 -1.95 0.59 -4.51
N GLN A 195 -1.33 1.44 -3.70
CA GLN A 195 -0.15 1.12 -2.90
C GLN A 195 -0.29 1.70 -1.50
N GLU A 196 -0.04 0.89 -0.47
CA GLU A 196 0.00 1.33 0.92
C GLU A 196 1.30 2.08 1.23
N LEU A 197 1.19 3.14 2.05
CA LEU A 197 2.29 3.94 2.55
C LEU A 197 2.00 4.37 3.99
N THR A 198 3.03 4.38 4.84
CA THR A 198 2.95 5.03 6.15
C THR A 198 3.63 6.40 6.06
N LEU A 199 2.91 7.44 6.46
CA LEU A 199 3.39 8.81 6.47
C LEU A 199 3.86 9.20 7.87
N ASP A 200 5.10 9.66 7.98
CA ASP A 200 5.71 10.13 9.21
C ASP A 200 5.72 11.67 9.28
N ALA A 201 5.51 12.22 10.45
CA ALA A 201 5.66 13.66 10.68
C ALA A 201 7.06 14.12 10.29
N GLN A 202 7.21 15.41 9.92
CA GLN A 202 8.48 15.99 9.52
C GLN A 202 9.12 15.35 8.27
N THR A 203 8.34 14.64 7.44
CA THR A 203 8.83 13.98 6.24
C THR A 203 8.06 14.46 5.01
N VAL A 204 8.78 14.74 3.93
CA VAL A 204 8.19 14.96 2.59
C VAL A 204 8.47 13.74 1.72
N TYR A 205 7.42 13.10 1.25
CA TYR A 205 7.48 11.94 0.37
C TYR A 205 7.38 12.43 -1.08
N ASN A 206 8.42 12.17 -1.87
CA ASN A 206 8.41 12.41 -3.31
C ASN A 206 7.92 11.13 -4.00
N VAL A 207 6.66 11.10 -4.37
CA VAL A 207 6.02 9.98 -5.06
C VAL A 207 6.26 10.12 -6.56
N SER A 208 7.10 9.26 -7.12
CA SER A 208 7.36 9.18 -8.55
C SER A 208 6.55 8.05 -9.17
N VAL A 209 5.71 8.36 -10.14
CA VAL A 209 4.89 7.39 -10.88
C VAL A 209 5.50 7.16 -12.25
N ASP A 210 5.76 5.91 -12.58
CA ASP A 210 6.33 5.49 -13.86
C ASP A 210 5.65 4.21 -14.36
N ASP A 211 5.73 3.97 -15.66
CA ASP A 211 5.33 2.69 -16.25
C ASP A 211 6.35 1.60 -15.91
N ALA A 212 5.89 0.39 -15.63
CA ALA A 212 6.78 -0.75 -15.50
C ALA A 212 7.50 -0.97 -16.84
N PRO A 213 8.84 -1.12 -16.85
CA PRO A 213 9.54 -1.49 -18.07
C PRO A 213 9.03 -2.84 -18.59
N GLN A 214 8.85 -2.94 -19.91
CA GLN A 214 8.25 -4.11 -20.60
C GLN A 214 8.98 -5.44 -20.39
N SER A 215 10.07 -5.45 -19.68
CA SER A 215 10.80 -6.69 -19.38
C SER A 215 11.79 -6.43 -18.24
N VAL A 216 11.38 -6.50 -17.01
CA VAL A 216 12.28 -6.91 -15.91
C VAL A 216 11.43 -7.23 -14.68
N SER A 217 11.64 -8.38 -14.07
CA SER A 217 11.29 -8.61 -12.66
C SER A 217 12.10 -7.61 -11.84
N GLY A 218 11.51 -6.46 -11.53
CA GLY A 218 12.19 -5.34 -10.91
C GLY A 218 12.06 -5.38 -9.40
N ASN A 219 13.18 -5.45 -8.72
CA ASN A 219 13.27 -5.09 -7.31
C ASN A 219 13.06 -3.58 -7.17
N LEU A 220 12.19 -3.20 -6.24
CA LEU A 220 12.00 -1.82 -5.80
C LEU A 220 13.36 -1.28 -5.31
N LYS A 221 13.88 -0.21 -5.92
CA LYS A 221 15.06 0.50 -5.42
C LYS A 221 14.57 1.70 -4.61
N LEU A 222 14.74 1.63 -3.30
CA LEU A 222 14.48 2.73 -2.38
C LEU A 222 15.80 3.49 -2.19
N ASP A 223 15.91 4.73 -2.66
CA ASP A 223 17.00 5.63 -2.33
C ASP A 223 16.53 6.60 -1.23
N ILE A 224 17.15 6.50 -0.05
CA ILE A 224 16.86 7.38 1.07
C ILE A 224 17.96 8.43 1.15
N THR A 225 17.62 9.71 0.95
CA THR A 225 18.52 10.82 1.24
C THR A 225 18.00 11.55 2.49
N VAL A 226 18.79 11.52 3.56
CA VAL A 226 18.44 12.20 4.81
C VAL A 226 18.99 13.62 4.79
N SER A 227 18.10 14.63 4.79
CA SER A 227 18.42 16.02 5.11
C SER A 227 18.13 16.25 6.59
N THR A 228 18.95 17.07 7.27
CA THR A 228 19.01 17.15 8.74
C THR A 228 17.79 17.79 9.41
N ASP A 229 16.89 18.41 8.67
CA ASP A 229 15.80 19.22 9.25
C ASP A 229 14.38 18.78 8.85
N VAL A 230 14.18 18.36 7.61
CA VAL A 230 13.01 17.62 7.14
C VAL A 230 13.53 16.45 6.34
N SER A 231 13.16 15.23 6.67
CA SER A 231 13.55 14.08 5.88
C SER A 231 12.76 14.08 4.56
N GLU A 232 13.44 13.93 3.43
CA GLU A 232 12.80 13.61 2.14
C GLU A 232 12.91 12.11 1.90
N GLN A 233 11.79 11.50 1.51
CA GLN A 233 11.74 10.08 1.17
C GLN A 233 11.18 9.94 -0.24
N ASP A 234 11.94 9.28 -1.13
CA ASP A 234 11.48 8.97 -2.47
C ASP A 234 10.67 7.67 -2.45
N VAL A 235 9.48 7.72 -3.02
CA VAL A 235 8.57 6.58 -3.18
C VAL A 235 8.34 6.39 -4.67
N ALA A 236 8.85 5.29 -5.23
CA ALA A 236 8.54 4.91 -6.60
C ALA A 236 7.24 4.12 -6.64
N VAL A 237 6.27 4.62 -7.38
CA VAL A 237 5.06 3.89 -7.75
C VAL A 237 5.24 3.45 -9.20
N VAL A 238 5.39 2.14 -9.40
CA VAL A 238 5.46 1.57 -10.73
C VAL A 238 4.06 1.15 -11.12
N PHE A 239 3.47 1.89 -12.06
CA PHE A 239 2.20 1.52 -12.65
C PHE A 239 2.41 0.27 -13.49
N PRO A 240 1.70 -0.85 -13.25
CA PRO A 240 1.92 -2.08 -13.97
C PRO A 240 1.65 -1.86 -15.47
N SER A 241 2.68 -1.95 -16.29
CA SER A 241 2.58 -1.77 -17.73
C SER A 241 1.92 -2.96 -18.37
N GLY A 242 0.63 -3.14 -18.22
CA GLY A 242 -0.15 -4.01 -19.09
C GLY A 242 0.32 -5.44 -19.36
N VAL A 243 1.43 -5.89 -18.76
CA VAL A 243 1.94 -7.24 -18.95
C VAL A 243 1.35 -8.15 -17.88
N VAL A 244 0.48 -9.04 -18.28
CA VAL A 244 0.03 -10.16 -17.46
C VAL A 244 0.98 -11.32 -17.72
N ASP A 245 1.62 -11.84 -16.69
CA ASP A 245 2.49 -13.03 -16.76
C ASP A 245 2.19 -13.94 -15.56
N TYR A 246 1.18 -14.76 -15.72
CA TYR A 246 0.83 -15.83 -14.78
C TYR A 246 1.27 -17.16 -15.37
N THR A 247 2.01 -17.94 -14.59
CA THR A 247 2.43 -19.31 -14.97
C THR A 247 2.36 -20.21 -13.74
N GLU A 248 1.58 -21.28 -13.83
CA GLU A 248 1.48 -22.33 -12.82
C GLU A 248 1.89 -23.68 -13.42
N THR A 249 2.89 -24.30 -12.83
CA THR A 249 3.47 -25.60 -13.26
C THR A 249 3.18 -26.72 -12.25
N MET A 250 2.22 -26.54 -11.37
CA MET A 250 1.85 -27.45 -10.28
C MET A 250 3.01 -27.79 -9.32
N GLY A 251 3.97 -26.85 -9.19
CA GLY A 251 5.14 -26.97 -8.31
C GLY A 251 6.36 -27.64 -8.95
N GLY A 252 7.54 -27.24 -8.51
CA GLY A 252 8.81 -27.65 -9.08
C GLY A 252 9.33 -29.03 -8.65
N VAL A 253 8.69 -29.69 -7.68
CA VAL A 253 9.13 -30.99 -7.16
C VAL A 253 8.02 -32.03 -7.39
N PRO A 254 8.30 -33.13 -8.13
CA PRO A 254 7.33 -34.20 -8.36
C PRO A 254 6.78 -34.78 -7.06
N VAL A 255 5.45 -34.93 -7.01
CA VAL A 255 4.80 -35.55 -5.86
C VAL A 255 5.03 -37.08 -5.90
N SER A 256 5.41 -37.65 -4.75
CA SER A 256 5.59 -39.12 -4.64
C SER A 256 4.28 -39.88 -4.56
N VAL A 257 3.22 -39.19 -4.15
CA VAL A 257 1.84 -39.71 -4.04
C VAL A 257 0.92 -38.59 -4.48
N GLU A 258 -0.13 -38.93 -5.21
CA GLU A 258 -1.17 -37.99 -5.63
C GLU A 258 -1.75 -37.22 -4.45
N GLN A 259 -1.90 -35.92 -4.60
CA GLN A 259 -2.41 -35.02 -3.57
C GLN A 259 -3.67 -34.32 -4.06
N ASN A 260 -4.70 -34.29 -3.25
CA ASN A 260 -5.90 -33.52 -3.54
C ASN A 260 -5.57 -32.04 -3.60
N VAL A 261 -6.10 -31.35 -4.59
CA VAL A 261 -5.92 -29.90 -4.79
C VAL A 261 -6.23 -29.10 -3.52
N SER A 262 -7.27 -29.46 -2.79
CA SER A 262 -7.68 -28.73 -1.57
C SER A 262 -6.64 -28.76 -0.43
N GLY A 263 -5.73 -29.72 -0.44
CA GLY A 263 -4.63 -29.85 0.55
C GLY A 263 -3.25 -29.56 -0.03
N TYR A 264 -3.14 -29.25 -1.30
CA TYR A 264 -1.86 -29.02 -1.95
C TYR A 264 -1.36 -27.58 -1.70
N ALA A 265 -0.12 -27.42 -1.22
CA ALA A 265 0.45 -26.15 -0.81
C ALA A 265 1.73 -25.77 -1.58
N LYS A 266 2.14 -26.56 -2.59
CA LYS A 266 3.42 -26.34 -3.30
C LYS A 266 3.23 -25.76 -4.71
N TRP A 267 2.24 -24.87 -4.86
CA TRP A 267 1.99 -24.16 -6.11
C TRP A 267 3.20 -23.32 -6.52
N SER A 268 3.47 -23.22 -7.82
CA SER A 268 4.57 -22.41 -8.36
C SER A 268 4.28 -20.93 -8.26
N TYR A 269 3.04 -20.51 -8.49
CA TYR A 269 2.63 -19.11 -8.44
C TYR A 269 1.89 -18.80 -7.14
N LEU A 270 2.57 -18.13 -6.20
CA LEU A 270 2.09 -17.92 -4.82
C LEU A 270 1.10 -16.76 -4.64
N LYS A 271 0.89 -15.94 -5.69
CA LYS A 271 -0.02 -14.78 -5.63
C LYS A 271 -1.46 -15.10 -6.03
N ALA A 272 -1.73 -16.32 -6.52
CA ALA A 272 -3.07 -16.78 -6.83
C ALA A 272 -3.60 -17.71 -5.73
N SER A 273 -4.90 -17.92 -5.72
CA SER A 273 -5.58 -18.89 -4.87
C SER A 273 -6.11 -20.03 -5.72
N TYR A 274 -6.00 -21.24 -5.20
CA TYR A 274 -6.34 -22.48 -5.89
C TYR A 274 -7.38 -23.26 -5.14
N ALA A 275 -8.41 -23.74 -5.84
CA ALA A 275 -9.45 -24.57 -5.27
C ALA A 275 -9.91 -25.63 -6.30
N GLY A 276 -10.51 -26.69 -5.82
CA GLY A 276 -11.03 -27.72 -6.70
C GLY A 276 -11.67 -28.87 -5.93
N SER A 277 -12.38 -29.70 -6.68
CA SER A 277 -12.97 -30.94 -6.17
C SER A 277 -12.81 -32.03 -7.22
N GLY A 278 -12.44 -33.25 -6.81
CA GLY A 278 -12.18 -34.36 -7.72
C GLY A 278 -10.92 -34.18 -8.59
N ALA A 279 -10.13 -33.15 -8.31
CA ALA A 279 -8.87 -32.85 -8.98
C ALA A 279 -7.69 -33.14 -8.03
N PHE A 280 -6.61 -33.68 -8.58
CA PHE A 280 -5.43 -34.12 -7.87
C PHE A 280 -4.15 -33.62 -8.54
N VAL A 281 -3.13 -33.30 -7.79
CA VAL A 281 -1.77 -33.12 -8.31
C VAL A 281 -1.10 -34.50 -8.39
N SER A 282 -0.61 -34.87 -9.56
CA SER A 282 0.04 -36.15 -9.86
C SER A 282 1.31 -35.94 -10.67
N SER A 283 2.24 -36.85 -10.59
CA SER A 283 3.46 -36.91 -11.43
C SER A 283 3.61 -38.22 -12.21
N ALA A 284 2.56 -39.07 -12.23
CA ALA A 284 2.64 -40.41 -12.83
C ALA A 284 2.77 -40.40 -14.36
N ALA A 285 2.31 -39.34 -15.03
CA ALA A 285 2.39 -39.20 -16.48
C ALA A 285 2.66 -37.73 -16.85
N PRO A 286 3.88 -37.20 -16.59
CA PRO A 286 4.24 -35.81 -16.80
C PRO A 286 4.03 -35.37 -18.25
N SER A 287 3.78 -34.10 -18.45
CA SER A 287 3.59 -33.52 -19.79
C SER A 287 4.90 -33.54 -20.59
N ASP A 288 4.77 -33.81 -21.90
CA ASP A 288 5.89 -34.02 -22.82
C ASP A 288 5.77 -33.23 -24.14
N TYR A 289 4.86 -32.25 -24.20
CA TYR A 289 4.74 -31.37 -25.38
C TYR A 289 5.87 -30.29 -25.38
N ASN A 290 6.09 -29.69 -26.54
CA ASN A 290 7.14 -28.68 -26.69
C ASN A 290 6.88 -27.46 -25.78
N GLY A 291 7.80 -27.16 -24.87
CA GLY A 291 7.67 -26.09 -23.85
C GLY A 291 6.94 -26.52 -22.57
N ALA A 292 6.68 -27.82 -22.40
CA ALA A 292 6.17 -28.36 -21.14
C ALA A 292 7.20 -28.25 -20.02
N SER A 293 6.73 -27.98 -18.79
CA SER A 293 7.59 -27.99 -17.60
C SER A 293 7.98 -29.40 -17.18
N GLY A 294 7.14 -30.39 -17.47
CA GLY A 294 7.26 -31.76 -16.99
C GLY A 294 7.01 -31.81 -15.45
N GLY A 295 7.09 -33.00 -14.88
CA GLY A 295 6.94 -33.14 -13.42
C GLY A 295 5.49 -33.34 -12.98
N ASN A 296 4.92 -32.36 -12.28
CA ASN A 296 3.54 -32.43 -11.78
C ASN A 296 2.53 -31.95 -12.83
N TYR A 297 1.32 -32.46 -12.71
CA TYR A 297 0.15 -32.02 -13.48
C TYR A 297 -1.12 -32.21 -12.67
N LEU A 298 -2.21 -31.54 -13.05
CA LEU A 298 -3.54 -31.76 -12.50
C LEU A 298 -4.19 -32.94 -13.15
N LEU A 299 -4.72 -33.91 -12.39
CA LEU A 299 -5.46 -35.04 -12.81
C LEU A 299 -6.92 -34.94 -12.33
N PHE A 300 -7.86 -34.93 -13.29
CA PHE A 300 -9.31 -35.06 -13.05
C PHE A 300 -9.72 -36.52 -13.16
N LYS A 301 -10.03 -37.14 -12.01
CA LYS A 301 -10.35 -38.58 -11.95
C LYS A 301 -11.81 -38.91 -12.14
N THR A 302 -12.68 -37.98 -11.76
CA THR A 302 -14.13 -38.24 -11.72
C THR A 302 -14.88 -37.21 -12.56
N SER A 303 -16.00 -37.64 -13.11
CA SER A 303 -16.95 -36.70 -13.73
C SER A 303 -17.48 -35.70 -12.72
N GLY A 304 -17.60 -34.43 -13.11
CA GLY A 304 -17.97 -33.32 -12.25
C GLY A 304 -16.80 -32.72 -11.43
N ALA A 305 -15.57 -33.21 -11.66
CA ALA A 305 -14.38 -32.60 -11.07
C ALA A 305 -14.15 -31.20 -11.65
N TYR A 306 -13.63 -30.31 -10.81
CA TYR A 306 -13.25 -28.98 -11.26
C TYR A 306 -11.99 -28.48 -10.56
N PHE A 307 -11.37 -27.47 -11.19
CA PHE A 307 -10.25 -26.72 -10.64
C PHE A 307 -10.41 -25.24 -10.95
N THR A 308 -10.12 -24.38 -9.98
CA THR A 308 -10.18 -22.93 -10.15
C THR A 308 -8.87 -22.27 -9.74
N VAL A 309 -8.51 -21.23 -10.50
CA VAL A 309 -7.45 -20.27 -10.18
C VAL A 309 -8.11 -18.91 -10.00
N SER A 310 -7.91 -18.25 -8.86
CA SER A 310 -8.49 -16.96 -8.55
C SER A 310 -7.45 -15.96 -8.03
N GLY A 311 -7.81 -14.68 -7.95
CA GLY A 311 -6.90 -13.61 -7.53
C GLY A 311 -6.00 -13.11 -8.66
N LEU A 312 -6.36 -13.34 -9.92
CA LEU A 312 -5.63 -12.85 -11.08
C LEU A 312 -6.15 -11.45 -11.45
N ASN A 313 -5.26 -10.47 -11.48
CA ASN A 313 -5.60 -9.12 -11.95
C ASN A 313 -5.15 -8.95 -13.40
N THR A 314 -6.11 -8.80 -14.29
CA THR A 314 -5.90 -8.56 -15.73
C THR A 314 -6.40 -7.19 -16.18
N SER A 315 -6.90 -6.35 -15.27
CA SER A 315 -7.52 -5.05 -15.61
C SER A 315 -6.57 -4.11 -16.34
N MET A 316 -5.25 -4.30 -16.13
CA MET A 316 -4.19 -3.48 -16.67
C MET A 316 -3.61 -4.03 -17.98
N ALA A 317 -4.13 -5.13 -18.51
CA ALA A 317 -3.60 -5.72 -19.72
C ALA A 317 -3.67 -4.74 -20.89
N ALA A 318 -2.50 -4.30 -21.40
CA ALA A 318 -2.41 -3.36 -22.52
C ALA A 318 -2.90 -4.00 -23.83
N ASN A 319 -2.62 -5.28 -24.01
CA ASN A 319 -2.98 -6.06 -25.20
C ASN A 319 -3.99 -7.15 -24.85
N ASP A 320 -4.39 -7.91 -25.85
CA ASP A 320 -5.23 -9.09 -25.66
C ASP A 320 -4.50 -10.15 -24.83
N LEU A 321 -5.28 -10.98 -24.16
CA LEU A 321 -4.79 -12.02 -23.28
C LEU A 321 -4.79 -13.38 -24.00
N VAL A 322 -3.78 -14.18 -23.71
CA VAL A 322 -3.71 -15.59 -24.13
C VAL A 322 -3.69 -16.45 -22.89
N LEU A 323 -4.65 -17.37 -22.81
CA LEU A 323 -4.62 -18.48 -21.85
C LEU A 323 -4.10 -19.72 -22.58
N SER A 324 -3.01 -20.32 -22.13
CA SER A 324 -2.49 -21.57 -22.64
C SER A 324 -2.28 -22.58 -21.53
N PHE A 325 -2.47 -23.84 -21.84
CA PHE A 325 -2.26 -24.95 -20.91
C PHE A 325 -1.97 -26.25 -21.66
N GLY A 326 -1.22 -27.12 -21.03
CA GLY A 326 -1.08 -28.51 -21.48
C GLY A 326 -2.36 -29.28 -21.20
N CYS A 327 -2.79 -30.10 -22.10
CA CYS A 327 -3.97 -30.97 -21.94
C CYS A 327 -3.70 -32.38 -22.44
N CYS A 328 -4.24 -33.38 -21.73
CA CYS A 328 -4.20 -34.81 -22.13
C CYS A 328 -5.48 -35.49 -21.71
N SER A 329 -5.96 -36.46 -22.54
CA SER A 329 -6.96 -37.42 -22.14
C SER A 329 -6.31 -38.81 -22.06
N PHE A 330 -6.29 -39.41 -20.87
CA PHE A 330 -5.57 -40.67 -20.62
C PHE A 330 -6.39 -41.94 -20.95
N SER A 331 -7.70 -41.81 -21.04
CA SER A 331 -8.58 -43.00 -21.19
C SER A 331 -9.33 -43.07 -22.52
N GLN A 332 -9.58 -41.95 -23.17
CA GLN A 332 -10.41 -41.86 -24.37
C GLN A 332 -9.90 -40.76 -25.31
N ALA A 333 -10.50 -40.62 -26.50
CA ALA A 333 -10.23 -39.47 -27.36
C ALA A 333 -10.65 -38.17 -26.64
N TYR A 334 -9.89 -37.11 -26.85
CA TYR A 334 -10.22 -35.82 -26.27
C TYR A 334 -11.56 -35.30 -26.81
N ASP A 335 -12.42 -34.91 -25.89
CA ASP A 335 -13.70 -34.26 -26.20
C ASP A 335 -13.78 -32.92 -25.49
N VAL A 336 -14.01 -31.87 -26.26
CA VAL A 336 -14.16 -30.49 -25.76
C VAL A 336 -15.34 -30.33 -24.80
N ASN A 337 -16.33 -31.21 -24.89
CA ASN A 337 -17.47 -31.18 -23.96
C ASN A 337 -17.13 -31.85 -22.61
N ASN A 338 -16.08 -32.65 -22.57
CA ASN A 338 -15.65 -33.35 -21.35
C ASN A 338 -14.63 -32.57 -20.52
N LEU A 339 -13.88 -31.66 -21.11
CA LEU A 339 -13.00 -30.76 -20.41
C LEU A 339 -13.20 -29.35 -20.98
N THR A 340 -13.79 -28.48 -20.22
CA THR A 340 -14.07 -27.10 -20.60
C THR A 340 -13.25 -26.14 -19.75
N VAL A 341 -12.98 -24.94 -20.27
CA VAL A 341 -12.39 -23.85 -19.55
C VAL A 341 -13.34 -22.65 -19.59
N SER A 342 -13.54 -22.03 -18.46
CA SER A 342 -14.42 -20.88 -18.30
C SER A 342 -13.73 -19.78 -17.49
N VAL A 343 -14.16 -18.55 -17.67
CA VAL A 343 -13.67 -17.39 -16.89
C VAL A 343 -14.81 -16.66 -16.24
N SER A 344 -14.51 -16.05 -15.10
CA SER A 344 -15.39 -15.16 -14.37
C SER A 344 -14.69 -13.83 -14.13
N GLN A 345 -15.44 -12.72 -14.20
CA GLN A 345 -14.99 -11.37 -13.87
C GLN A 345 -15.61 -10.83 -12.57
N ASP A 346 -16.42 -11.65 -11.90
CA ASP A 346 -17.18 -11.33 -10.70
C ASP A 346 -16.91 -12.32 -9.55
N GLU A 347 -15.64 -12.64 -9.34
CA GLU A 347 -15.14 -13.50 -8.26
C GLU A 347 -15.70 -14.93 -8.27
N GLY A 348 -16.13 -15.42 -9.43
CA GLY A 348 -16.67 -16.76 -9.58
C GLY A 348 -18.18 -16.87 -9.43
N ALA A 349 -18.91 -15.75 -9.38
CA ALA A 349 -20.37 -15.76 -9.32
C ALA A 349 -21.01 -16.23 -10.64
N ASN A 350 -20.47 -15.78 -11.79
CA ASN A 350 -20.88 -16.20 -13.12
C ASN A 350 -19.68 -16.58 -13.98
N PHE A 351 -19.82 -17.64 -14.76
CA PHE A 351 -18.78 -18.13 -15.65
C PHE A 351 -19.20 -18.07 -17.11
N THR A 352 -18.29 -17.62 -17.98
CA THR A 352 -18.41 -17.66 -19.43
C THR A 352 -17.41 -18.67 -19.97
N GLN A 353 -17.89 -19.67 -20.71
CA GLN A 353 -17.03 -20.69 -21.32
C GLN A 353 -16.20 -20.08 -22.45
N LEU A 354 -14.90 -20.40 -22.46
CA LEU A 354 -13.98 -19.97 -23.50
C LEU A 354 -13.98 -20.95 -24.68
N PRO A 355 -13.84 -20.49 -25.94
CA PRO A 355 -13.78 -21.35 -27.11
C PRO A 355 -12.40 -22.02 -27.18
N ILE A 356 -12.39 -23.36 -27.26
CA ILE A 356 -11.18 -24.12 -27.58
C ILE A 356 -11.24 -24.48 -29.07
N ALA A 357 -10.24 -24.04 -29.85
CA ALA A 357 -10.16 -24.33 -31.28
C ALA A 357 -10.07 -25.81 -31.56
N SER A 358 -10.68 -26.23 -32.65
CA SER A 358 -10.79 -27.65 -32.98
C SER A 358 -9.48 -28.33 -33.36
N ASP A 359 -8.53 -27.59 -33.87
CA ASP A 359 -7.17 -28.00 -34.25
C ASP A 359 -6.20 -28.10 -33.07
N ALA A 360 -6.53 -27.47 -31.95
CA ALA A 360 -5.74 -27.51 -30.69
C ALA A 360 -6.03 -28.77 -29.85
N ARG A 361 -6.76 -29.75 -30.37
CA ARG A 361 -7.19 -30.94 -29.59
C ARG A 361 -6.08 -31.95 -29.47
N PRO A 362 -5.73 -32.42 -28.25
CA PRO A 362 -4.74 -33.46 -28.10
C PRO A 362 -5.21 -34.81 -28.75
N ALA A 363 -4.28 -35.50 -29.37
CA ALA A 363 -4.51 -36.88 -29.77
C ALA A 363 -4.71 -37.78 -28.53
N ASN A 364 -5.40 -38.91 -28.70
CA ASN A 364 -5.65 -39.84 -27.61
C ASN A 364 -4.35 -40.24 -26.89
N LYS A 365 -4.33 -40.08 -25.58
CA LYS A 365 -3.20 -40.35 -24.65
C LYS A 365 -1.91 -39.58 -24.99
N LYS A 366 -2.03 -38.43 -25.65
CA LYS A 366 -0.93 -37.54 -25.94
C LYS A 366 -1.19 -36.20 -25.28
N TRP A 367 -0.14 -35.59 -24.74
CA TRP A 367 -0.16 -34.22 -24.33
C TRP A 367 -0.12 -33.28 -25.53
N ALA A 368 -0.87 -32.22 -25.48
CA ALA A 368 -0.79 -31.11 -26.43
C ALA A 368 -1.01 -29.79 -25.70
N GLN A 369 -0.40 -28.72 -26.21
CA GLN A 369 -0.69 -27.37 -25.73
C GLN A 369 -1.98 -26.87 -26.38
N VAL A 370 -2.86 -26.35 -25.57
CA VAL A 370 -4.09 -25.66 -25.96
C VAL A 370 -3.89 -24.18 -25.70
N SER A 371 -4.32 -23.33 -26.63
CA SER A 371 -4.29 -21.86 -26.47
C SER A 371 -5.66 -21.30 -26.81
N VAL A 372 -6.08 -20.31 -25.97
CA VAL A 372 -7.32 -19.56 -26.13
C VAL A 372 -6.95 -18.08 -26.14
N THR A 373 -7.32 -17.39 -27.21
CA THR A 373 -6.97 -15.97 -27.44
C THR A 373 -8.17 -15.03 -27.39
N GLU A 374 -9.37 -15.57 -27.22
CA GLU A 374 -10.61 -14.80 -27.25
C GLU A 374 -11.43 -15.01 -25.99
N GLY A 375 -12.21 -14.00 -25.59
CA GLY A 375 -13.17 -14.09 -24.50
C GLY A 375 -12.59 -13.95 -23.10
N ILE A 376 -11.31 -13.64 -22.94
CA ILE A 376 -10.67 -13.46 -21.63
C ILE A 376 -10.87 -12.01 -21.22
N PRO A 377 -11.61 -11.72 -20.12
CA PRO A 377 -11.90 -10.35 -19.72
C PRO A 377 -10.70 -9.69 -19.03
N LYS A 378 -10.59 -8.36 -19.20
CA LYS A 378 -9.69 -7.52 -18.44
C LYS A 378 -10.42 -7.07 -17.16
N THR A 379 -10.05 -7.66 -16.02
CA THR A 379 -10.73 -7.43 -14.74
C THR A 379 -9.77 -7.52 -13.56
N LYS A 380 -10.11 -6.89 -12.44
CA LYS A 380 -9.31 -6.97 -11.19
C LYS A 380 -9.36 -8.37 -10.55
N ASN A 381 -10.44 -9.11 -10.78
CA ASN A 381 -10.72 -10.37 -10.07
C ASN A 381 -11.05 -11.50 -11.06
N LEU A 382 -10.13 -11.77 -11.99
CA LEU A 382 -10.31 -12.88 -12.92
C LEU A 382 -10.24 -14.22 -12.18
N VAL A 383 -11.23 -15.06 -12.41
CA VAL A 383 -11.20 -16.49 -12.02
C VAL A 383 -11.19 -17.34 -13.28
N ILE A 384 -10.25 -18.26 -13.38
CA ILE A 384 -10.20 -19.28 -14.42
C ILE A 384 -10.70 -20.59 -13.81
N ARG A 385 -11.61 -21.28 -14.51
CA ARG A 385 -12.17 -22.55 -14.06
C ARG A 385 -12.08 -23.59 -15.15
N PHE A 386 -11.57 -24.75 -14.79
CA PHE A 386 -11.59 -25.96 -15.60
C PHE A 386 -12.63 -26.91 -15.03
N ASP A 387 -13.58 -27.32 -15.83
CA ASP A 387 -14.60 -28.32 -15.48
C ASP A 387 -14.40 -29.58 -16.28
N CYS A 388 -14.38 -30.74 -15.63
CA CYS A 388 -14.22 -32.04 -16.25
C CYS A 388 -15.50 -32.88 -16.10
N LEU A 389 -16.25 -33.02 -17.15
CA LEU A 389 -17.42 -33.91 -17.24
C LEU A 389 -17.06 -35.35 -17.62
N GLY A 390 -15.84 -35.55 -18.14
CA GLY A 390 -15.26 -36.86 -18.40
C GLY A 390 -14.48 -37.40 -17.18
N THR A 391 -13.60 -38.36 -17.46
CA THR A 391 -12.69 -38.95 -16.46
C THR A 391 -11.29 -39.09 -17.02
N ASN A 392 -10.28 -39.02 -16.16
CA ASN A 392 -8.87 -39.20 -16.51
C ASN A 392 -8.36 -38.13 -17.53
N TYR A 393 -8.69 -36.90 -17.32
CA TYR A 393 -8.09 -35.76 -18.02
C TYR A 393 -6.94 -35.15 -17.20
N GLY A 394 -5.88 -34.73 -17.90
CA GLY A 394 -4.76 -34.00 -17.31
C GLY A 394 -4.68 -32.57 -17.82
N ILE A 395 -4.30 -31.64 -16.94
CA ILE A 395 -3.95 -30.27 -17.29
C ILE A 395 -2.59 -29.98 -16.69
N ASP A 396 -1.75 -29.22 -17.41
CA ASP A 396 -0.44 -28.76 -16.93
C ASP A 396 -0.12 -27.39 -17.51
N ASP A 397 0.86 -26.72 -16.91
CA ASP A 397 1.42 -25.44 -17.40
C ASP A 397 0.36 -24.37 -17.72
N ILE A 398 -0.48 -24.04 -16.76
CA ILE A 398 -1.48 -22.99 -16.98
C ILE A 398 -0.78 -21.65 -17.07
N ARG A 399 -0.84 -20.99 -18.21
CA ARG A 399 -0.20 -19.70 -18.48
C ARG A 399 -1.22 -18.70 -18.98
N LEU A 400 -1.27 -17.54 -18.34
CA LEU A 400 -2.06 -16.41 -18.81
C LEU A 400 -1.10 -15.24 -19.05
N LYS A 401 -1.03 -14.80 -20.30
CA LYS A 401 -0.09 -13.77 -20.73
C LYS A 401 -0.75 -12.73 -21.63
N THR A 402 -0.22 -11.51 -21.62
CA THR A 402 -0.49 -10.54 -22.69
C THR A 402 0.20 -10.95 -23.98
N LEU A 403 -0.48 -10.72 -25.12
CA LEU A 403 0.06 -10.94 -26.47
C LEU A 403 1.12 -9.91 -26.84
#